data_0aced315dd135026d4bdc5fc2eab75c1
#
_entry.id   0aced315dd135026d4bdc5fc2eab75c1
#
_cell.length_a   1.000
_cell.length_b   1.000
_cell.length_c   1.000
_cell.angle_alpha   90.00
_cell.angle_beta   90.00
_cell.angle_gamma   90.00
#
_symmetry.space_group_name_H-M   'P 1'
#
loop_
_entity.id
_entity.type
_entity.pdbx_description
1 polymer ?
#
loop_
_entity_poly.entity_id
_entity_poly.type
_entity_poly.pdbx_seq_one_letter_code
_entity_poly.pdbx_strand_id
1 'polypeptide(L)'
;MFDDFYDYTKMLLERGCKDEFWKLIDIMEPIVKKLDITNLILKILSMKIKFYRKYKLNAEYLQAAALYFEFTERAAVENNLMMNNVLNLRRSLEEINLEKQEIEQRNVILRKKSETDALTGLNNRFRLNDYSEEAIQRAVDEGTSLAVEIMDLDNFKGYNDLYGHQK
;
A
#
# COMPACT_ATOMS: atom_id res chain seq x y z
N MET A 1 20.89 11.63 12.21
CA MET A 1 22.31 11.32 12.52
C MET A 1 23.27 11.64 11.37
N PHE A 2 23.20 11.00 10.15
CA PHE A 2 24.13 11.35 9.05
C PHE A 2 23.97 12.80 8.59
N ASP A 3 22.76 13.31 8.50
CA ASP A 3 22.48 14.69 8.10
C ASP A 3 23.06 15.70 9.10
N ASP A 4 23.02 15.41 10.40
CA ASP A 4 23.62 16.26 11.44
C ASP A 4 25.13 16.36 11.27
N PHE A 5 25.81 15.23 10.96
CA PHE A 5 27.23 15.23 10.62
C PHE A 5 27.52 16.01 9.35
N TYR A 6 26.68 15.88 8.34
CA TYR A 6 26.81 16.62 7.10
C TYR A 6 26.70 18.13 7.33
N ASP A 7 25.70 18.57 8.07
CA ASP A 7 25.48 19.98 8.37
C ASP A 7 26.61 20.55 9.26
N TYR A 8 27.11 19.77 10.23
CA TYR A 8 28.25 20.16 11.04
C TYR A 8 29.52 20.29 10.21
N THR A 9 29.81 19.34 9.31
CA THR A 9 30.97 19.40 8.41
C THR A 9 30.88 20.61 7.46
N LYS A 10 29.68 20.96 7.00
CA LYS A 10 29.44 22.17 6.20
C LYS A 10 29.76 23.44 7.00
N MET A 11 29.33 23.51 8.25
CA MET A 11 29.61 24.61 9.16
C MET A 11 31.13 24.77 9.39
N LEU A 12 31.88 23.67 9.59
CA LEU A 12 33.34 23.69 9.73
C LEU A 12 34.03 24.24 8.47
N LEU A 13 33.54 23.83 7.29
CA LEU A 13 34.04 24.37 6.04
C LEU A 13 33.83 25.88 5.93
N GLU A 14 32.64 26.38 6.31
CA GLU A 14 32.29 27.79 6.28
C GLU A 14 33.20 28.60 7.24
N ARG A 15 33.46 28.09 8.45
CA ARG A 15 34.31 28.68 9.48
C ARG A 15 35.84 28.59 9.16
N GLY A 16 36.21 27.79 8.17
CA GLY A 16 37.60 27.60 7.76
C GLY A 16 38.39 26.63 8.64
N CYS A 17 37.72 25.80 9.45
CA CYS A 17 38.34 24.78 10.31
C CYS A 17 38.72 23.55 9.47
N LYS A 18 39.91 23.61 8.83
CA LYS A 18 40.38 22.60 7.86
C LYS A 18 40.64 21.24 8.47
N ASP A 19 41.30 21.19 9.61
CA ASP A 19 41.76 19.96 10.24
C ASP A 19 40.56 19.18 10.80
N GLU A 20 39.59 19.87 11.41
CA GLU A 20 38.37 19.29 11.92
C GLU A 20 37.44 18.81 10.78
N PHE A 21 37.40 19.55 9.68
CA PHE A 21 36.69 19.16 8.46
C PHE A 21 37.20 17.81 7.94
N TRP A 22 38.52 17.66 7.79
CA TRP A 22 39.09 16.40 7.28
C TRP A 22 38.96 15.26 8.27
N LYS A 23 39.12 15.48 9.57
CA LYS A 23 38.83 14.43 10.59
C LYS A 23 37.43 13.85 10.47
N LEU A 24 36.43 14.68 10.20
CA LEU A 24 35.05 14.18 9.99
C LEU A 24 34.90 13.45 8.65
N ILE A 25 35.47 13.97 7.56
CA ILE A 25 35.43 13.29 6.29
C ILE A 25 36.09 11.91 6.36
N ASP A 26 37.23 11.80 7.03
CA ASP A 26 37.97 10.54 7.21
C ASP A 26 37.20 9.50 8.02
N ILE A 27 36.34 9.94 8.93
CA ILE A 27 35.44 9.05 9.68
C ILE A 27 34.24 8.64 8.81
N MET A 28 33.65 9.59 8.09
CA MET A 28 32.38 9.36 7.34
C MET A 28 32.62 8.58 6.05
N GLU A 29 33.70 8.87 5.31
CA GLU A 29 33.92 8.30 3.98
C GLU A 29 34.01 6.76 3.97
N PRO A 30 34.78 6.10 4.85
CA PRO A 30 34.84 4.64 4.90
C PRO A 30 33.49 4.00 5.19
N ILE A 31 32.71 4.62 6.09
CA ILE A 31 31.36 4.14 6.47
C ILE A 31 30.44 4.22 5.26
N VAL A 32 30.43 5.36 4.58
CA VAL A 32 29.58 5.59 3.40
C VAL A 32 29.95 4.67 2.25
N LYS A 33 31.26 4.45 2.01
CA LYS A 33 31.74 3.50 1.01
C LYS A 33 31.33 2.06 1.33
N LYS A 34 31.38 1.65 2.59
CA LYS A 34 30.96 0.32 3.03
C LYS A 34 29.46 0.10 2.87
N LEU A 35 28.65 1.14 3.08
CA LEU A 35 27.19 1.09 2.91
C LEU A 35 26.77 1.10 1.43
N ASP A 36 27.63 1.56 0.54
CA ASP A 36 27.41 1.71 -0.92
C ASP A 36 26.08 2.44 -1.26
N ILE A 37 25.73 3.45 -0.46
CA ILE A 37 24.52 4.25 -0.68
C ILE A 37 24.89 5.47 -1.54
N THR A 38 24.48 5.46 -2.79
CA THR A 38 24.83 6.47 -3.80
C THR A 38 24.60 7.92 -3.34
N ASN A 39 23.45 8.18 -2.71
CA ASN A 39 23.12 9.53 -2.20
C ASN A 39 24.07 10.01 -1.09
N LEU A 40 24.56 9.10 -0.23
CA LEU A 40 25.51 9.46 0.82
C LEU A 40 26.89 9.71 0.25
N ILE A 41 27.31 8.93 -0.76
CA ILE A 41 28.56 9.14 -1.49
C ILE A 41 28.54 10.52 -2.16
N LEU A 42 27.45 10.89 -2.82
CA LEU A 42 27.27 12.20 -3.44
C LEU A 42 27.38 13.35 -2.42
N LYS A 43 26.83 13.19 -1.21
CA LYS A 43 26.96 14.18 -0.14
C LYS A 43 28.42 14.39 0.26
N ILE A 44 29.19 13.31 0.47
CA ILE A 44 30.63 13.39 0.79
C ILE A 44 31.41 14.07 -0.34
N LEU A 45 31.21 13.63 -1.58
CA LEU A 45 31.87 14.20 -2.74
C LEU A 45 31.56 15.70 -2.91
N SER A 46 30.30 16.09 -2.69
CA SER A 46 29.87 17.49 -2.73
C SER A 46 30.65 18.37 -1.71
N MET A 47 30.87 17.86 -0.49
CA MET A 47 31.63 18.54 0.54
C MET A 47 33.11 18.68 0.13
N LYS A 48 33.74 17.60 -0.37
CA LYS A 48 35.12 17.62 -0.88
C LYS A 48 35.29 18.63 -2.02
N ILE A 49 34.35 18.63 -2.99
CA ILE A 49 34.34 19.58 -4.11
C ILE A 49 34.30 21.03 -3.60
N LYS A 50 33.42 21.33 -2.64
CA LYS A 50 33.32 22.67 -2.03
C LYS A 50 34.61 23.06 -1.32
N PHE A 51 35.24 22.14 -0.60
CA PHE A 51 36.51 22.35 0.07
C PHE A 51 37.63 22.64 -0.95
N TYR A 52 37.82 21.77 -1.96
CA TYR A 52 38.88 21.92 -2.97
C TYR A 52 38.73 23.23 -3.76
N ARG A 53 37.49 23.61 -4.11
CA ARG A 53 37.19 24.88 -4.76
C ARG A 53 37.53 26.07 -3.88
N LYS A 54 37.17 26.04 -2.59
CA LYS A 54 37.46 27.12 -1.62
C LYS A 54 38.96 27.35 -1.47
N TYR A 55 39.76 26.28 -1.47
CA TYR A 55 41.21 26.35 -1.26
C TYR A 55 42.02 26.27 -2.57
N LYS A 56 41.33 26.35 -3.73
CA LYS A 56 41.95 26.35 -5.07
C LYS A 56 42.86 25.14 -5.37
N LEU A 57 42.46 23.97 -4.87
CA LEU A 57 43.13 22.69 -5.10
C LEU A 57 42.53 22.05 -6.39
N ASN A 58 43.06 22.48 -7.56
CA ASN A 58 42.46 22.19 -8.85
C ASN A 58 42.51 20.71 -9.25
N ALA A 59 43.61 20.00 -8.94
CA ALA A 59 43.76 18.60 -9.28
C ALA A 59 42.75 17.71 -8.51
N GLU A 60 42.67 17.90 -7.19
CA GLU A 60 41.75 17.19 -6.32
C GLU A 60 40.28 17.55 -6.61
N TYR A 61 40.02 18.81 -6.97
CA TYR A 61 38.70 19.26 -7.42
C TYR A 61 38.24 18.50 -8.65
N LEU A 62 39.10 18.37 -9.69
CA LEU A 62 38.75 17.67 -10.92
C LEU A 62 38.51 16.19 -10.70
N GLN A 63 39.31 15.53 -9.84
CA GLN A 63 39.10 14.14 -9.47
C GLN A 63 37.76 13.93 -8.74
N ALA A 64 37.48 14.78 -7.74
CA ALA A 64 36.24 14.68 -6.99
C ALA A 64 35.01 15.01 -7.86
N ALA A 65 35.15 15.96 -8.80
CA ALA A 65 34.06 16.32 -9.73
C ALA A 65 33.78 15.19 -10.74
N ALA A 66 34.80 14.50 -11.23
CA ALA A 66 34.63 13.34 -12.12
C ALA A 66 33.88 12.22 -11.41
N LEU A 67 34.28 11.88 -10.18
CA LEU A 67 33.54 10.88 -9.36
C LEU A 67 32.12 11.32 -9.05
N TYR A 68 31.93 12.59 -8.73
CA TYR A 68 30.59 13.12 -8.46
C TYR A 68 29.65 12.95 -9.66
N PHE A 69 30.18 13.21 -10.87
CA PHE A 69 29.43 13.03 -12.11
C PHE A 69 29.03 11.55 -12.31
N GLU A 70 29.99 10.63 -12.17
CA GLU A 70 29.74 9.18 -12.26
C GLU A 70 28.64 8.72 -11.29
N PHE A 71 28.74 9.10 -10.01
CA PHE A 71 27.73 8.75 -9.02
C PHE A 71 26.39 9.44 -9.23
N THR A 72 26.36 10.61 -9.88
CA THR A 72 25.11 11.28 -10.27
C THR A 72 24.38 10.50 -11.37
N GLU A 73 25.09 9.97 -12.36
CA GLU A 73 24.51 9.10 -13.37
C GLU A 73 23.97 7.79 -12.75
N ARG A 74 24.73 7.18 -11.84
CA ARG A 74 24.30 6.02 -11.09
C ARG A 74 23.01 6.30 -10.30
N ALA A 75 22.93 7.41 -9.59
CA ALA A 75 21.74 7.83 -8.86
C ALA A 75 20.51 8.02 -9.77
N ALA A 76 20.71 8.58 -10.96
CA ALA A 76 19.64 8.75 -11.93
C ALA A 76 19.08 7.40 -12.40
N VAL A 77 19.94 6.42 -12.67
CA VAL A 77 19.51 5.06 -13.03
C VAL A 77 18.77 4.38 -11.87
N GLU A 78 19.28 4.44 -10.64
CA GLU A 78 18.66 3.87 -9.45
C GLU A 78 17.27 4.49 -9.20
N ASN A 79 17.14 5.81 -9.34
CA ASN A 79 15.85 6.51 -9.17
C ASN A 79 14.83 6.11 -10.26
N ASN A 80 15.26 5.96 -11.52
CA ASN A 80 14.39 5.51 -12.60
C ASN A 80 13.90 4.09 -12.38
N LEU A 81 14.76 3.18 -11.94
CA LEU A 81 14.38 1.80 -11.58
C LEU A 81 13.37 1.79 -10.43
N MET A 82 13.62 2.57 -9.39
CA MET A 82 12.70 2.69 -8.25
C MET A 82 11.34 3.23 -8.69
N MET A 83 11.31 4.27 -9.53
CA MET A 83 10.06 4.83 -10.05
C MET A 83 9.27 3.81 -10.87
N ASN A 84 9.93 3.05 -11.74
CA ASN A 84 9.28 2.00 -12.52
C ASN A 84 8.70 0.90 -11.63
N ASN A 85 9.40 0.50 -10.57
CA ASN A 85 8.90 -0.48 -9.61
C ASN A 85 7.65 0.04 -8.87
N VAL A 86 7.66 1.31 -8.45
CA VAL A 86 6.49 1.94 -7.80
C VAL A 86 5.29 1.98 -8.75
N LEU A 87 5.50 2.35 -10.01
CA LEU A 87 4.44 2.37 -11.02
C LEU A 87 3.86 0.98 -11.29
N ASN A 88 4.71 -0.04 -11.40
CA ASN A 88 4.27 -1.42 -11.57
C ASN A 88 3.47 -1.92 -10.36
N LEU A 89 3.94 -1.64 -9.15
CA LEU A 89 3.21 -1.99 -7.93
C LEU A 89 1.84 -1.33 -7.87
N ARG A 90 1.77 -0.05 -8.24
CA ARG A 90 0.49 0.68 -8.30
C ARG A 90 -0.49 0.03 -9.28
N ARG A 91 -0.03 -0.33 -10.48
CA ARG A 91 -0.87 -1.03 -11.47
C ARG A 91 -1.40 -2.35 -10.92
N SER A 92 -0.53 -3.16 -10.33
CA SER A 92 -0.95 -4.45 -9.72
C SER A 92 -1.97 -4.25 -8.61
N LEU A 93 -1.86 -3.22 -7.79
CA LEU A 93 -2.85 -2.89 -6.76
C LEU A 93 -4.20 -2.46 -7.36
N GLU A 94 -4.18 -1.69 -8.44
CA GLU A 94 -5.40 -1.30 -9.17
C GLU A 94 -6.11 -2.53 -9.77
N GLU A 95 -5.36 -3.45 -10.40
CA GLU A 95 -5.89 -4.70 -10.94
C GLU A 95 -6.53 -5.58 -9.85
N ILE A 96 -5.85 -5.78 -8.72
CA ILE A 96 -6.38 -6.55 -7.57
C ILE A 96 -7.67 -5.91 -7.02
N ASN A 97 -7.71 -4.59 -6.92
CA ASN A 97 -8.92 -3.90 -6.45
C ASN A 97 -10.11 -4.07 -7.40
N LEU A 98 -9.87 -4.02 -8.72
CA LEU A 98 -10.92 -4.27 -9.71
C LEU A 98 -11.45 -5.71 -9.63
N GLU A 99 -10.56 -6.68 -9.57
CA GLU A 99 -10.93 -8.10 -9.41
C GLU A 99 -11.73 -8.35 -8.14
N LYS A 100 -11.31 -7.73 -7.02
CA LYS A 100 -12.04 -7.80 -5.76
C LYS A 100 -13.47 -7.25 -5.89
N GLN A 101 -13.64 -6.10 -6.54
CA GLN A 101 -14.97 -5.52 -6.78
C GLN A 101 -15.86 -6.43 -7.64
N GLU A 102 -15.31 -7.04 -8.69
CA GLU A 102 -16.06 -8.01 -9.50
C GLU A 102 -16.51 -9.23 -8.71
N ILE A 103 -15.61 -9.78 -7.87
CA ILE A 103 -15.94 -10.92 -7.00
C ILE A 103 -17.06 -10.54 -6.01
N GLU A 104 -16.96 -9.36 -5.39
CA GLU A 104 -17.98 -8.87 -4.47
C GLU A 104 -19.37 -8.73 -5.16
N GLN A 105 -19.39 -8.14 -6.37
CA GLN A 105 -20.63 -8.02 -7.15
C GLN A 105 -21.21 -9.39 -7.52
N ARG A 106 -20.38 -10.33 -7.97
CA ARG A 106 -20.82 -11.71 -8.26
C ARG A 106 -21.37 -12.39 -7.02
N ASN A 107 -20.72 -12.23 -5.87
CA ASN A 107 -21.18 -12.79 -4.61
C ASN A 107 -22.55 -12.23 -4.20
N VAL A 108 -22.78 -10.93 -4.36
CA VAL A 108 -24.10 -10.33 -4.11
C VAL A 108 -25.20 -10.94 -4.98
N ILE A 109 -24.91 -11.13 -6.28
CA ILE A 109 -25.86 -11.74 -7.23
C ILE A 109 -26.14 -13.21 -6.86
N LEU A 110 -25.08 -13.97 -6.58
CA LEU A 110 -25.20 -15.37 -6.17
C LEU A 110 -25.98 -15.50 -4.87
N ARG A 111 -25.72 -14.64 -3.90
CA ARG A 111 -26.43 -14.61 -2.63
C ARG A 111 -27.93 -14.36 -2.83
N LYS A 112 -28.28 -13.33 -3.61
CA LYS A 112 -29.70 -13.06 -3.95
C LYS A 112 -30.39 -14.26 -4.61
N LYS A 113 -29.72 -14.93 -5.56
CA LYS A 113 -30.25 -16.14 -6.19
C LYS A 113 -30.37 -17.32 -5.23
N SER A 114 -29.49 -17.41 -4.24
CA SER A 114 -29.49 -18.46 -3.22
C SER A 114 -30.46 -18.20 -2.07
N GLU A 115 -30.92 -16.97 -1.87
CA GLU A 115 -31.80 -16.56 -0.77
C GLU A 115 -33.30 -16.55 -1.14
N THR A 116 -33.61 -16.61 -2.45
CA THR A 116 -34.99 -16.55 -2.93
C THR A 116 -35.45 -17.88 -3.53
N ASP A 117 -36.74 -18.19 -3.37
CA ASP A 117 -37.40 -19.28 -4.06
C ASP A 117 -37.70 -18.88 -5.50
N ALA A 118 -37.31 -19.72 -6.44
CA ALA A 118 -37.40 -19.43 -7.88
C ALA A 118 -38.81 -19.33 -8.42
N LEU A 119 -39.78 -19.96 -7.76
CA LEU A 119 -41.17 -19.97 -8.18
C LEU A 119 -41.95 -18.77 -7.67
N THR A 120 -41.78 -18.46 -6.39
CA THR A 120 -42.56 -17.42 -5.68
C THR A 120 -41.87 -16.08 -5.60
N GLY A 121 -40.55 -16.04 -5.78
CA GLY A 121 -39.72 -14.85 -5.55
C GLY A 121 -39.60 -14.44 -4.06
N LEU A 122 -40.20 -15.19 -3.15
CA LEU A 122 -40.07 -14.97 -1.72
C LEU A 122 -38.75 -15.51 -1.19
N ASN A 123 -38.41 -15.13 0.04
CA ASN A 123 -37.22 -15.68 0.71
C ASN A 123 -37.38 -17.20 0.88
N ASN A 124 -36.36 -17.94 0.52
CA ASN A 124 -36.35 -19.39 0.69
C ASN A 124 -36.02 -19.78 2.14
N ARG A 125 -36.08 -21.09 2.42
CA ARG A 125 -35.79 -21.65 3.75
C ARG A 125 -34.40 -21.27 4.28
N PHE A 126 -33.43 -21.12 3.42
CA PHE A 126 -32.07 -20.73 3.83
C PHE A 126 -32.07 -19.30 4.40
N ARG A 127 -32.67 -18.36 3.67
CA ARG A 127 -32.77 -16.96 4.11
C ARG A 127 -33.68 -16.83 5.36
N LEU A 128 -34.73 -17.66 5.46
CA LEU A 128 -35.57 -17.66 6.64
C LEU A 128 -34.79 -18.02 7.92
N ASN A 129 -33.94 -19.04 7.85
CA ASN A 129 -33.13 -19.45 8.99
C ASN A 129 -32.17 -18.32 9.42
N ASP A 130 -31.40 -17.72 8.49
CA ASP A 130 -30.48 -16.61 8.80
C ASP A 130 -31.27 -15.44 9.42
N TYR A 131 -32.40 -15.05 8.79
CA TYR A 131 -33.18 -13.92 9.26
C TYR A 131 -33.79 -14.18 10.65
N SER A 132 -34.24 -15.44 10.93
CA SER A 132 -34.82 -15.79 12.23
C SER A 132 -33.80 -15.69 13.35
N GLU A 133 -32.55 -16.10 13.12
CA GLU A 133 -31.45 -15.94 14.10
C GLU A 133 -31.16 -14.46 14.37
N GLU A 134 -31.04 -13.65 13.31
CA GLU A 134 -30.85 -12.20 13.44
C GLU A 134 -32.00 -11.51 14.17
N ALA A 135 -33.27 -11.91 13.88
CA ALA A 135 -34.45 -11.32 14.50
C ALA A 135 -34.55 -11.66 15.98
N ILE A 136 -34.26 -12.93 16.35
CA ILE A 136 -34.25 -13.39 17.75
C ILE A 136 -33.15 -12.61 18.52
N GLN A 137 -31.96 -12.54 17.98
CA GLN A 137 -30.86 -11.83 18.66
C GLN A 137 -31.21 -10.36 18.87
N ARG A 138 -31.75 -9.69 17.85
CA ARG A 138 -32.19 -8.29 17.95
C ARG A 138 -33.27 -8.10 19.02
N ALA A 139 -34.28 -9.00 19.05
CA ALA A 139 -35.35 -8.92 20.06
C ALA A 139 -34.79 -9.07 21.49
N VAL A 140 -33.80 -9.94 21.68
CA VAL A 140 -33.09 -10.10 22.97
C VAL A 140 -32.32 -8.84 23.33
N ASP A 141 -31.55 -8.31 22.40
CA ASP A 141 -30.66 -7.13 22.64
C ASP A 141 -31.48 -5.86 22.93
N GLU A 142 -32.62 -5.70 22.27
CA GLU A 142 -33.52 -4.55 22.40
C GLU A 142 -34.57 -4.72 23.49
N GLY A 143 -34.72 -5.93 24.07
CA GLY A 143 -35.77 -6.25 25.04
C GLY A 143 -37.20 -6.18 24.47
N THR A 144 -37.33 -6.43 23.15
CA THR A 144 -38.61 -6.38 22.44
C THR A 144 -39.21 -7.77 22.25
N SER A 145 -40.51 -7.84 21.94
CA SER A 145 -41.18 -9.12 21.64
C SER A 145 -41.02 -9.47 20.16
N LEU A 146 -40.77 -10.74 19.87
CA LEU A 146 -40.80 -11.30 18.51
C LEU A 146 -42.03 -12.20 18.35
N ALA A 147 -42.83 -11.98 17.30
CA ALA A 147 -43.95 -12.86 16.92
C ALA A 147 -43.53 -13.64 15.66
N VAL A 148 -43.84 -14.93 15.64
CA VAL A 148 -43.64 -15.81 14.49
C VAL A 148 -44.98 -16.38 14.07
N GLU A 149 -45.33 -16.30 12.79
CA GLU A 149 -46.55 -16.85 12.22
C GLU A 149 -46.19 -17.89 11.17
N ILE A 150 -46.85 -19.01 11.19
CA ILE A 150 -46.74 -20.07 10.18
C ILE A 150 -48.11 -20.22 9.54
N MET A 151 -48.18 -20.11 8.22
CA MET A 151 -49.37 -20.29 7.42
C MET A 151 -49.22 -21.51 6.50
N ASP A 152 -50.28 -22.29 6.37
CA ASP A 152 -50.38 -23.43 5.44
C ASP A 152 -51.72 -23.39 4.73
N LEU A 153 -51.76 -23.90 3.49
CA LEU A 153 -52.97 -23.97 2.69
C LEU A 153 -53.62 -25.34 2.85
N ASP A 154 -54.83 -25.35 3.41
CA ASP A 154 -55.62 -26.58 3.54
C ASP A 154 -55.93 -27.17 2.16
N ASN A 155 -55.74 -28.49 2.03
CA ASN A 155 -56.03 -29.27 0.83
C ASN A 155 -55.32 -28.78 -0.45
N PHE A 156 -54.17 -28.14 -0.31
CA PHE A 156 -53.39 -27.60 -1.46
C PHE A 156 -53.05 -28.68 -2.50
N LYS A 157 -52.77 -29.89 -2.07
CA LYS A 157 -52.55 -31.02 -2.98
C LYS A 157 -53.78 -31.30 -3.84
N GLY A 158 -54.99 -31.37 -3.25
CA GLY A 158 -56.22 -31.56 -3.99
C GLY A 158 -56.52 -30.45 -4.97
N TYR A 159 -56.18 -29.21 -4.64
CA TYR A 159 -56.27 -28.08 -5.56
C TYR A 159 -55.32 -28.24 -6.77
N ASN A 160 -54.06 -28.61 -6.54
CA ASN A 160 -53.08 -28.84 -7.61
C ASN A 160 -53.43 -30.03 -8.50
N ASP A 161 -53.96 -31.09 -7.93
CA ASP A 161 -54.42 -32.26 -8.69
C ASP A 161 -55.58 -31.92 -9.63
N LEU A 162 -56.45 -30.96 -9.25
CA LEU A 162 -57.60 -30.53 -10.03
C LEU A 162 -57.27 -29.47 -11.08
N TYR A 163 -56.40 -28.51 -10.73
CA TYR A 163 -56.12 -27.31 -11.57
C TYR A 163 -54.72 -27.28 -12.17
N GLY A 164 -53.83 -28.22 -11.79
CA GLY A 164 -52.45 -28.29 -12.22
C GLY A 164 -51.54 -27.40 -11.40
N HIS A 165 -50.23 -27.68 -11.47
CA HIS A 165 -49.18 -26.99 -10.68
C HIS A 165 -48.82 -25.58 -11.20
N GLN A 166 -49.43 -25.08 -12.28
CA GLN A 166 -49.05 -23.81 -12.93
C GLN A 166 -50.13 -22.72 -12.87
N LYS A 167 -51.08 -22.83 -11.99
CA LYS A 167 -52.10 -21.77 -11.81
C LYS A 167 -52.04 -21.14 -10.45
#